data_60914f4a02fb4d5f618c0e6347328ac7
#
_entry.id   60914f4a02fb4d5f618c0e6347328ac7
#
_cell.length_a   1.000
_cell.length_b   1.000
_cell.length_c   1.000
_cell.angle_alpha   90.00
_cell.angle_beta   90.00
_cell.angle_gamma   90.00
#
_symmetry.space_group_name_H-M   'P 1'
#
loop_
_entity.id
_entity.type
_entity.pdbx_description
1 polymer ?
#
loop_
_entity_poly.entity_id
_entity_poly.type
_entity_poly.pdbx_seq_one_letter_code
_entity_poly.pdbx_strand_id
1 'polypeptide(L)'
;MSGSPIRRVALLTAGGYAPCLSAAVGGLIERYSEVLPEAEIVGYLHGYHGLLTGNKLVVDQAARDNAQVLLRFGGSPIGNSRVKLTNAADLARRGMVKEGENPLHVAAERLKEDGIDVLHTIGGDDTNTTAADLAAYLHSEG
;
A
#
# COMPACT_ATOMS: atom_id res chain seq x y z
N MET A 1 -9.10 -11.59 24.42
CA MET A 1 -8.20 -10.85 23.74
C MET A 1 -8.74 -9.70 23.03
N SER A 2 -8.20 -8.82 23.17
CA SER A 2 -8.69 -7.67 22.63
C SER A 2 -7.67 -7.00 21.83
N GLY A 3 -7.50 -7.45 20.66
CA GLY A 3 -6.82 -6.63 19.71
C GLY A 3 -7.61 -5.34 19.53
N SER A 4 -6.93 -4.24 19.26
CA SER A 4 -7.61 -3.03 18.82
C SER A 4 -8.36 -3.32 17.54
N PRO A 5 -9.56 -2.80 17.33
CA PRO A 5 -10.27 -2.99 16.08
C PRO A 5 -9.48 -2.39 14.92
N ILE A 6 -9.56 -3.03 13.77
CA ILE A 6 -8.97 -2.48 12.55
C ILE A 6 -9.77 -1.24 12.15
N ARG A 7 -9.10 -0.10 12.11
CA ARG A 7 -9.72 1.20 11.80
C ARG A 7 -9.32 1.74 10.45
N ARG A 8 -8.13 1.40 9.98
CA ARG A 8 -7.62 1.91 8.71
C ARG A 8 -6.81 0.84 8.00
N VAL A 9 -7.17 0.62 6.75
CA VAL A 9 -6.53 -0.37 5.86
C VAL A 9 -5.91 0.37 4.69
N ALA A 10 -4.69 0.04 4.35
CA ALA A 10 -4.01 0.61 3.20
C ALA A 10 -3.78 -0.45 2.13
N LEU A 11 -3.84 -0.01 0.88
CA LEU A 11 -3.59 -0.84 -0.29
C LEU A 11 -2.50 -0.17 -1.13
N LEU A 12 -1.62 -0.96 -1.71
CA LEU A 12 -0.73 -0.50 -2.76
C LEU A 12 -0.51 -1.61 -3.79
N THR A 13 -0.30 -1.19 -5.03
CA THR A 13 0.07 -2.08 -6.11
C THR A 13 1.45 -1.67 -6.62
N ALA A 14 2.30 -2.64 -6.89
CA ALA A 14 3.68 -2.38 -7.28
C ALA A 14 4.16 -3.39 -8.34
N GLY A 15 5.33 -3.11 -8.91
CA GLY A 15 5.89 -3.93 -9.97
C GLY A 15 5.38 -3.54 -11.35
N GLY A 16 5.39 -4.47 -12.28
CA GLY A 16 4.92 -4.25 -13.64
C GLY A 16 3.40 -4.38 -13.75
N TYR A 17 2.89 -4.11 -14.92
CA TYR A 17 1.46 -4.27 -15.18
C TYR A 17 1.08 -5.75 -15.13
N ALA A 18 -0.01 -6.04 -14.43
CA ALA A 18 -0.66 -7.34 -14.45
C ALA A 18 -2.17 -7.11 -14.59
N PRO A 19 -2.87 -7.93 -15.41
CA PRO A 19 -4.31 -7.72 -15.65
C PRO A 19 -5.16 -7.81 -14.40
N CYS A 20 -4.72 -8.57 -13.40
CA CYS A 20 -5.47 -8.82 -12.19
C CYS A 20 -5.34 -7.74 -11.10
N LEU A 21 -4.48 -6.73 -11.26
CA LEU A 21 -4.25 -5.74 -10.21
C LEU A 21 -5.51 -4.96 -9.87
N SER A 22 -6.23 -4.49 -10.87
CA SER A 22 -7.49 -3.76 -10.68
C SER A 22 -8.54 -4.63 -9.99
N ALA A 23 -8.66 -5.90 -10.40
CA ALA A 23 -9.59 -6.85 -9.80
C ALA A 23 -9.24 -7.12 -8.32
N ALA A 24 -7.96 -7.25 -8.00
CA ALA A 24 -7.51 -7.46 -6.63
C ALA A 24 -7.85 -6.26 -5.74
N VAL A 25 -7.59 -5.04 -6.21
CA VAL A 25 -7.94 -3.81 -5.49
C VAL A 25 -9.46 -3.73 -5.29
N GLY A 26 -10.24 -3.93 -6.35
CA GLY A 26 -11.69 -3.89 -6.28
C GLY A 26 -12.26 -4.94 -5.31
N GLY A 27 -11.73 -6.15 -5.36
CA GLY A 27 -12.15 -7.23 -4.47
C GLY A 27 -11.85 -6.94 -3.00
N LEU A 28 -10.70 -6.36 -2.70
CA LEU A 28 -10.35 -5.95 -1.33
C LEU A 28 -11.27 -4.83 -0.82
N ILE A 29 -11.53 -3.82 -1.64
CA ILE A 29 -12.43 -2.73 -1.28
C ILE A 29 -13.83 -3.28 -1.00
N GLU A 30 -14.34 -4.14 -1.87
CA GLU A 30 -15.65 -4.76 -1.71
C GLU A 30 -15.74 -5.59 -0.44
N ARG A 31 -14.73 -6.43 -0.19
CA ARG A 31 -14.71 -7.31 0.97
C ARG A 31 -14.60 -6.52 2.29
N TYR A 32 -13.75 -5.52 2.35
CA TYR A 32 -13.66 -4.68 3.54
C TYR A 32 -14.93 -3.88 3.77
N SER A 33 -15.60 -3.44 2.72
CA SER A 33 -16.88 -2.73 2.82
C SER A 33 -17.99 -3.62 3.41
N GLU A 34 -17.92 -4.93 3.17
CA GLU A 34 -18.87 -5.89 3.74
C GLU A 34 -18.53 -6.27 5.17
N VAL A 35 -17.25 -6.53 5.46
CA VAL A 35 -16.80 -7.10 6.74
C VAL A 35 -16.51 -6.03 7.77
N LEU A 36 -15.92 -4.93 7.34
CA LEU A 36 -15.51 -3.82 8.20
C LEU A 36 -15.95 -2.48 7.60
N PRO A 37 -17.27 -2.23 7.52
CA PRO A 37 -17.78 -1.03 6.83
C PRO A 37 -17.32 0.27 7.48
N GLU A 38 -16.95 0.25 8.76
CA GLU A 38 -16.47 1.41 9.50
C GLU A 38 -14.98 1.68 9.27
N ALA A 39 -14.23 0.74 8.69
CA ALA A 39 -12.82 0.92 8.44
C ALA A 39 -12.59 1.86 7.26
N GLU A 40 -11.66 2.80 7.43
CA GLU A 40 -11.23 3.68 6.35
C GLU A 40 -10.27 2.91 5.43
N ILE A 41 -10.41 3.06 4.14
CA ILE A 41 -9.54 2.44 3.14
C ILE A 41 -8.74 3.53 2.44
N VAL A 42 -7.42 3.35 2.40
CA VAL A 42 -6.48 4.29 1.80
C VAL A 42 -5.69 3.58 0.71
N GLY A 43 -5.49 4.22 -0.43
CA GLY A 43 -4.62 3.71 -1.48
C GLY A 43 -3.35 4.55 -1.59
N TYR A 44 -2.18 3.95 -1.44
CA TYR A 44 -0.91 4.65 -1.72
C TYR A 44 -0.70 4.68 -3.22
N LEU A 45 -0.51 5.87 -3.76
CA LEU A 45 -0.41 6.07 -5.21
C LEU A 45 0.98 5.67 -5.71
N HIS A 46 1.00 4.93 -6.83
CA HIS A 46 2.24 4.45 -7.44
C HIS A 46 3.06 3.53 -6.53
N GLY A 47 2.39 2.66 -5.77
CA GLY A 47 3.01 1.63 -4.96
C GLY A 47 3.87 2.18 -3.83
N TYR A 48 5.07 1.63 -3.67
CA TYR A 48 5.99 2.07 -2.62
C TYR A 48 6.45 3.52 -2.78
N HIS A 49 6.39 4.08 -3.99
CA HIS A 49 6.66 5.50 -4.22
C HIS A 49 5.70 6.36 -3.37
N GLY A 50 4.42 6.07 -3.43
CA GLY A 50 3.42 6.80 -2.63
C GLY A 50 3.60 6.59 -1.12
N LEU A 51 3.97 5.37 -0.72
CA LEU A 51 4.24 5.08 0.69
C LEU A 51 5.43 5.93 1.21
N LEU A 52 6.50 6.03 0.45
CA LEU A 52 7.67 6.83 0.84
C LEU A 52 7.39 8.33 0.85
N THR A 53 6.62 8.82 -0.12
CA THR A 53 6.36 10.26 -0.28
C THR A 53 5.11 10.75 0.44
N GLY A 54 4.30 9.84 0.97
CA GLY A 54 3.04 10.17 1.63
C GLY A 54 1.90 10.49 0.66
N ASN A 55 2.04 10.09 -0.60
CA ASN A 55 1.03 10.35 -1.62
C ASN A 55 -0.02 9.24 -1.61
N LYS A 56 -1.21 9.58 -1.12
CA LYS A 56 -2.29 8.61 -0.96
C LYS A 56 -3.64 9.24 -1.28
N LEU A 57 -4.62 8.40 -1.52
CA LEU A 57 -6.01 8.81 -1.61
C LEU A 57 -6.87 8.00 -0.64
N VAL A 58 -7.96 8.61 -0.19
CA VAL A 58 -8.94 7.92 0.65
C VAL A 58 -10.03 7.36 -0.26
N VAL A 59 -10.38 6.10 -0.07
CA VAL A 59 -11.47 5.45 -0.81
C VAL A 59 -12.78 5.88 -0.15
N ASP A 60 -13.50 6.79 -0.80
CA ASP A 60 -14.77 7.30 -0.27
C ASP A 60 -15.93 6.33 -0.56
N GLN A 61 -17.12 6.69 -0.09
CA GLN A 61 -18.29 5.83 -0.26
C GLN A 61 -18.64 5.62 -1.74
N ALA A 62 -18.48 6.64 -2.57
CA ALA A 62 -18.76 6.52 -4.01
C ALA A 62 -17.81 5.51 -4.65
N ALA A 63 -16.53 5.52 -4.28
CA ALA A 63 -15.57 4.54 -4.77
C ALA A 63 -15.88 3.12 -4.28
N ARG A 64 -16.32 2.97 -3.03
CA ARG A 64 -16.74 1.68 -2.49
C ARG A 64 -17.96 1.12 -3.24
N ASP A 65 -18.95 1.97 -3.53
CA ASP A 65 -20.16 1.58 -4.24
C ASP A 65 -19.85 1.13 -5.67
N ASN A 66 -18.79 1.64 -6.26
CA ASN A 66 -18.38 1.33 -7.62
C ASN A 66 -17.20 0.35 -7.71
N ALA A 67 -16.83 -0.32 -6.61
CA ALA A 67 -15.67 -1.21 -6.58
C ALA A 67 -15.77 -2.34 -7.62
N GLN A 68 -16.97 -2.82 -7.93
CA GLN A 68 -17.16 -3.88 -8.93
C GLN A 68 -16.69 -3.48 -10.33
N VAL A 69 -16.70 -2.19 -10.65
CA VAL A 69 -16.23 -1.70 -11.93
C VAL A 69 -14.75 -2.06 -12.14
N LEU A 70 -13.97 -2.06 -11.06
CA LEU A 70 -12.54 -2.38 -11.11
C LEU A 70 -12.26 -3.82 -11.53
N LEU A 71 -13.22 -4.72 -11.34
CA LEU A 71 -13.07 -6.12 -11.74
C LEU A 71 -12.96 -6.30 -13.26
N ARG A 72 -13.35 -5.29 -14.02
CA ARG A 72 -13.40 -5.33 -15.48
C ARG A 72 -12.24 -4.60 -16.16
N PHE A 73 -11.39 -3.95 -15.40
CA PHE A 73 -10.27 -3.19 -15.96
C PHE A 73 -8.94 -3.89 -15.68
N GLY A 74 -8.00 -3.73 -16.61
CA GLY A 74 -6.62 -4.14 -16.41
C GLY A 74 -5.82 -3.05 -15.72
N GLY A 75 -4.61 -3.39 -15.30
CA GLY A 75 -3.72 -2.44 -14.62
C GLY A 75 -4.11 -2.18 -13.18
N SER A 76 -3.85 -0.99 -12.69
CA SER A 76 -4.16 -0.60 -11.33
C SER A 76 -4.76 0.79 -11.25
N PRO A 77 -5.90 0.96 -10.52
CA PRO A 77 -6.53 2.26 -10.35
C PRO A 77 -5.73 3.22 -9.45
N ILE A 78 -4.82 2.69 -8.64
CA ILE A 78 -3.96 3.51 -7.76
C ILE A 78 -2.53 3.63 -8.27
N GLY A 79 -2.29 3.16 -9.48
CA GLY A 79 -0.99 3.28 -10.13
C GLY A 79 0.05 2.31 -9.58
N ASN A 80 1.04 2.03 -10.42
CA ASN A 80 2.15 1.14 -10.09
C ASN A 80 3.47 1.87 -10.20
N SER A 81 4.48 1.35 -9.52
CA SER A 81 5.87 1.69 -9.81
C SER A 81 6.75 0.48 -9.51
N ARG A 82 7.99 0.53 -9.98
CA ARG A 82 9.00 -0.47 -9.67
C ARG A 82 9.93 -0.04 -8.54
N VAL A 83 9.49 0.94 -7.77
CA VAL A 83 10.22 1.41 -6.60
C VAL A 83 10.25 0.30 -5.54
N LYS A 84 11.44 0.04 -5.02
CA LYS A 84 11.68 -0.91 -3.94
C LYS A 84 12.20 -0.17 -2.71
N LEU A 85 12.06 -0.75 -1.55
CA LEU A 85 12.53 -0.15 -0.30
C LEU A 85 13.99 -0.52 0.03
N THR A 86 14.70 -1.16 -0.89
CA THR A 86 16.03 -1.72 -0.63
C THR A 86 17.19 -0.93 -1.22
N ASN A 87 16.96 -0.06 -2.20
CA ASN A 87 18.02 0.72 -2.83
C ASN A 87 18.01 2.16 -2.32
N ALA A 88 18.55 2.35 -1.11
CA ALA A 88 18.56 3.65 -0.43
C ALA A 88 19.26 4.73 -1.25
N ALA A 89 20.38 4.42 -1.88
CA ALA A 89 21.15 5.38 -2.67
C ALA A 89 20.38 5.90 -3.87
N ASP A 90 19.69 5.00 -4.59
CA ASP A 90 18.86 5.37 -5.74
C ASP A 90 17.66 6.21 -5.30
N LEU A 91 17.02 5.82 -4.21
CA LEU A 91 15.87 6.54 -3.67
C LEU A 91 16.25 7.94 -3.20
N ALA A 92 17.41 8.08 -2.57
CA ALA A 92 17.93 9.39 -2.16
C ALA A 92 18.21 10.27 -3.37
N ARG A 93 18.84 9.72 -4.40
CA ARG A 93 19.13 10.43 -5.65
C ARG A 93 17.83 10.91 -6.32
N ARG A 94 16.75 10.12 -6.22
CA ARG A 94 15.43 10.45 -6.78
C ARG A 94 14.58 11.33 -5.87
N GLY A 95 15.10 11.70 -4.72
CA GLY A 95 14.41 12.59 -3.77
C GLY A 95 13.30 11.94 -2.96
N MET A 96 13.20 10.63 -2.93
CA MET A 96 12.15 9.92 -2.19
C MET A 96 12.49 9.72 -0.72
N VAL A 97 13.78 9.66 -0.40
CA VAL A 97 14.29 9.62 0.97
C VAL A 97 15.49 10.56 1.06
N LYS A 98 15.88 10.89 2.27
CA LYS A 98 17.09 11.69 2.51
C LYS A 98 18.32 10.81 2.36
N GLU A 99 19.46 11.42 2.03
CA GLU A 99 20.72 10.71 1.94
C GLU A 99 21.05 10.07 3.29
N GLY A 100 21.43 8.79 3.26
CA GLY A 100 21.73 8.02 4.46
C GLY A 100 20.51 7.50 5.21
N GLU A 101 19.30 7.83 4.77
CA GLU A 101 18.07 7.39 5.39
C GLU A 101 17.67 5.98 4.92
N ASN A 102 17.22 5.12 5.86
CA ASN A 102 16.76 3.78 5.53
C ASN A 102 15.32 3.85 4.98
N PRO A 103 15.08 3.43 3.73
CA PRO A 103 13.72 3.45 3.15
C PRO A 103 12.69 2.62 3.92
N LEU A 104 13.11 1.52 4.54
CA LEU A 104 12.22 0.71 5.39
C LEU A 104 11.76 1.51 6.61
N HIS A 105 12.66 2.29 7.19
CA HIS A 105 12.31 3.16 8.31
C HIS A 105 11.32 4.25 7.89
N VAL A 106 11.55 4.88 6.73
CA VAL A 106 10.65 5.91 6.19
C VAL A 106 9.26 5.33 5.96
N ALA A 107 9.18 4.16 5.34
CA ALA A 107 7.90 3.47 5.10
C ALA A 107 7.20 3.12 6.41
N ALA A 108 7.92 2.59 7.39
CA ALA A 108 7.37 2.23 8.69
C ALA A 108 6.82 3.46 9.43
N GLU A 109 7.56 4.56 9.45
CA GLU A 109 7.11 5.80 10.06
C GLU A 109 5.87 6.36 9.36
N ARG A 110 5.82 6.27 8.03
CA ARG A 110 4.64 6.69 7.26
C ARG A 110 3.40 5.91 7.67
N LEU A 111 3.52 4.59 7.79
CA LEU A 111 2.40 3.74 8.21
C LEU A 111 1.93 4.11 9.61
N LYS A 112 2.85 4.41 10.52
CA LYS A 112 2.51 4.84 11.88
C LYS A 112 1.83 6.20 11.88
N GLU A 113 2.35 7.18 11.14
CA GLU A 113 1.76 8.52 11.03
C GLU A 113 0.36 8.49 10.44
N ASP A 114 0.16 7.63 9.44
CA ASP A 114 -1.14 7.48 8.78
C ASP A 114 -2.10 6.59 9.57
N GLY A 115 -1.64 5.99 10.66
CA GLY A 115 -2.48 5.14 11.52
C GLY A 115 -2.96 3.86 10.84
N ILE A 116 -2.11 3.28 9.99
CA ILE A 116 -2.48 2.08 9.22
C ILE A 116 -2.37 0.83 10.09
N ASP A 117 -3.46 0.09 10.18
CA ASP A 117 -3.52 -1.16 10.93
C ASP A 117 -3.15 -2.38 10.07
N VAL A 118 -3.52 -2.34 8.79
CA VAL A 118 -3.25 -3.42 7.83
C VAL A 118 -2.81 -2.82 6.50
N LEU A 119 -1.72 -3.34 5.95
CA LEU A 119 -1.24 -2.96 4.62
C LEU A 119 -1.30 -4.17 3.70
N HIS A 120 -2.04 -4.06 2.60
CA HIS A 120 -2.04 -5.04 1.52
C HIS A 120 -1.12 -4.57 0.40
N THR A 121 -0.15 -5.40 0.07
CA THR A 121 0.74 -5.17 -1.07
C THR A 121 0.39 -6.15 -2.18
N ILE A 122 0.16 -5.64 -3.36
CA ILE A 122 -0.30 -6.43 -4.49
C ILE A 122 0.69 -6.27 -5.64
N GLY A 123 1.23 -7.38 -6.10
CA GLY A 123 2.22 -7.36 -7.19
C GLY A 123 2.94 -8.70 -7.35
N GLY A 124 4.06 -8.67 -8.05
CA GLY A 124 4.86 -9.86 -8.31
C GLY A 124 5.87 -10.17 -7.20
N ASP A 125 6.88 -10.97 -7.55
CA ASP A 125 7.87 -11.47 -6.59
C ASP A 125 8.64 -10.36 -5.87
N ASP A 126 9.08 -9.34 -6.59
CA ASP A 126 9.82 -8.22 -6.01
C ASP A 126 8.96 -7.43 -5.02
N THR A 127 7.67 -7.26 -5.32
CA THR A 127 6.73 -6.59 -4.43
C THR A 127 6.56 -7.37 -3.14
N ASN A 128 6.42 -8.69 -3.24
CA ASN A 128 6.25 -9.57 -2.10
C ASN A 128 7.53 -9.66 -1.27
N THR A 129 8.70 -9.69 -1.91
CA THR A 129 9.99 -9.66 -1.21
C THR A 129 10.14 -8.36 -0.41
N THR A 130 9.82 -7.23 -1.03
CA THR A 130 9.86 -5.92 -0.35
C THR A 130 8.87 -5.87 0.82
N ALA A 131 7.68 -6.45 0.65
CA ALA A 131 6.69 -6.53 1.72
C ALA A 131 7.21 -7.37 2.89
N ALA A 132 7.88 -8.48 2.61
CA ALA A 132 8.49 -9.32 3.64
C ALA A 132 9.60 -8.57 4.40
N ASP A 133 10.43 -7.81 3.69
CA ASP A 133 11.48 -6.99 4.30
C ASP A 133 10.87 -5.91 5.22
N LEU A 134 9.80 -5.26 4.77
CA LEU A 134 9.09 -4.27 5.57
C LEU A 134 8.45 -4.89 6.81
N ALA A 135 7.82 -6.05 6.65
CA ALA A 135 7.21 -6.76 7.78
C ALA A 135 8.25 -7.16 8.81
N ALA A 136 9.41 -7.66 8.37
CA ALA A 136 10.52 -8.00 9.26
C ALA A 136 11.04 -6.77 10.00
N TYR A 137 11.17 -5.65 9.30
CA TYR A 137 11.59 -4.38 9.90
C TYR A 137 10.59 -3.91 10.96
N LEU A 138 9.30 -3.91 10.64
CA LEU A 138 8.25 -3.53 11.58
C LEU A 138 8.25 -4.41 12.83
N HIS A 139 8.46 -5.71 12.65
CA HIS A 139 8.54 -6.65 13.76
C HIS A 139 9.75 -6.36 14.67
N SER A 140 10.90 -6.01 14.08
CA SER A 140 12.11 -5.68 14.84
C SER A 140 11.98 -4.39 15.64
N GLU A 141 11.16 -3.46 15.19
CA GLU A 141 10.93 -2.17 15.85
C GLU A 141 9.80 -2.23 16.90
N GLY A 142 9.12 -3.33 17.02
CA GLY A 142 7.98 -3.50 17.91
C GLY A 142 6.68 -3.15 17.22
#